data_1737d3405fe8152ddb110d04838e0562
#
_entry.id   1737d3405fe8152ddb110d04838e0562
#
_cell.length_a   1.000
_cell.length_b   1.000
_cell.length_c   1.000
_cell.angle_alpha   90.00
_cell.angle_beta   90.00
_cell.angle_gamma   90.00
#
_symmetry.space_group_name_H-M   'P 1'
#
loop_
_entity.id
_entity.type
_entity.pdbx_description
1 polymer ?
#
loop_
_entity_poly.entity_id
_entity_poly.type
_entity_poly.pdbx_seq_one_letter_code
_entity_poly.pdbx_strand_id
1 'polypeptide(L)'
;MAEATSADVVIIGGGPGGYVAAIRAAQLGLSTVCVEMEKTLGGTCVNVGCIPSKALLSSSEHYEFARLHAGVHGVKVAEVSLDLPVMHKRKDEAVLQNTKGIEFLFRKHKITWAKGRGTLRPGNIIDVSAPDNTVTSYAAKSVIIATGSVPIELPFLKFDEERILSNIGALKIPEVPKHLIVIGGGVIGLELGSVWRRLGAKVTVIELFPTILPGNDAEIIKEADKVFRRQGLEIRTATKVTGGGREGDRIIIEIDNDGKTESLQGDYVLVSVGRKPALTGIDAAAFGVTLGKRGEIAVDNQMRTNLPNVYAIGDAVGGKLLAHKAEEEGVVAAEVIAGHNVHMDHRSMPSVVYTWPEIATVGLAEHEVKESGREYRVGKFPFSANGRARSMAETTGFVKFIADAKTDELIGCHMIGPNVSELIQEVVLAFEYRGSSEDIGITVHSHPTLSEAVKEAALGVLGRSIHI
;
A
#
# COMPACT_ATOMS: atom_id res chain seq x y z
N MET A 1 -36.06 -21.56 10.48
CA MET A 1 -34.87 -20.94 9.86
C MET A 1 -34.72 -21.60 8.51
N ALA A 2 -34.49 -20.83 7.45
CA ALA A 2 -34.20 -21.40 6.13
C ALA A 2 -32.93 -22.27 6.24
N GLU A 3 -32.87 -23.36 5.50
CA GLU A 3 -31.72 -24.26 5.45
C GLU A 3 -30.52 -23.50 4.87
N ALA A 4 -29.36 -23.61 5.52
CA ALA A 4 -28.16 -22.90 5.05
C ALA A 4 -27.64 -23.53 3.76
N THR A 5 -27.32 -22.70 2.76
CA THR A 5 -26.73 -23.16 1.50
C THR A 5 -25.31 -23.66 1.74
N SER A 6 -25.00 -24.89 1.31
CA SER A 6 -23.65 -25.46 1.49
C SER A 6 -22.65 -24.89 0.49
N ALA A 7 -21.42 -24.60 0.95
CA ALA A 7 -20.29 -24.22 0.11
C ALA A 7 -18.99 -24.85 0.64
N ASP A 8 -18.02 -25.11 -0.25
CA ASP A 8 -16.71 -25.60 0.18
C ASP A 8 -15.94 -24.48 0.88
N VAL A 9 -15.98 -23.25 0.34
CA VAL A 9 -15.30 -22.09 0.91
C VAL A 9 -16.23 -20.88 0.92
N VAL A 10 -16.31 -20.21 2.08
CA VAL A 10 -16.94 -18.91 2.21
C VAL A 10 -15.87 -17.89 2.63
N ILE A 11 -15.71 -16.82 1.85
CA ILE A 11 -14.77 -15.74 2.10
C ILE A 11 -15.55 -14.51 2.60
N ILE A 12 -15.15 -13.94 3.74
CA ILE A 12 -15.75 -12.74 4.32
C ILE A 12 -14.88 -11.54 3.99
N GLY A 13 -15.30 -10.73 3.02
CA GLY A 13 -14.60 -9.58 2.48
C GLY A 13 -14.15 -9.79 1.03
N GLY A 14 -14.55 -8.88 0.13
CA GLY A 14 -14.23 -8.91 -1.30
C GLY A 14 -13.09 -7.98 -1.71
N GLY A 15 -12.18 -7.63 -0.76
CA GLY A 15 -10.94 -6.89 -1.02
C GLY A 15 -9.92 -7.71 -1.82
N PRO A 16 -8.68 -7.17 -2.05
CA PRO A 16 -7.66 -7.86 -2.85
C PRO A 16 -7.42 -9.31 -2.43
N GLY A 17 -7.17 -9.56 -1.17
CA GLY A 17 -7.00 -10.95 -0.69
C GLY A 17 -8.25 -11.80 -0.89
N GLY A 18 -9.43 -11.24 -0.61
CA GLY A 18 -10.69 -11.99 -0.68
C GLY A 18 -11.11 -12.36 -2.10
N TYR A 19 -11.06 -11.42 -3.05
CA TYR A 19 -11.45 -11.74 -4.42
C TYR A 19 -10.43 -12.66 -5.11
N VAL A 20 -9.12 -12.52 -4.82
CA VAL A 20 -8.08 -13.41 -5.34
C VAL A 20 -8.23 -14.82 -4.75
N ALA A 21 -8.42 -14.94 -3.42
CA ALA A 21 -8.70 -16.21 -2.78
C ALA A 21 -9.94 -16.89 -3.37
N ALA A 22 -11.01 -16.14 -3.63
CA ALA A 22 -12.23 -16.66 -4.25
C ALA A 22 -12.00 -17.19 -5.67
N ILE A 23 -11.26 -16.47 -6.48
CA ILE A 23 -10.91 -16.90 -7.84
C ILE A 23 -10.04 -18.16 -7.77
N ARG A 24 -9.02 -18.19 -6.88
CA ARG A 24 -8.12 -19.34 -6.77
C ARG A 24 -8.85 -20.57 -6.26
N ALA A 25 -9.68 -20.45 -5.23
CA ALA A 25 -10.51 -21.54 -4.73
C ALA A 25 -11.42 -22.13 -5.83
N ALA A 26 -12.06 -21.27 -6.62
CA ALA A 26 -12.90 -21.69 -7.74
C ALA A 26 -12.11 -22.38 -8.87
N GLN A 27 -10.87 -21.92 -9.17
CA GLN A 27 -9.97 -22.58 -10.11
C GLN A 27 -9.55 -23.97 -9.66
N LEU A 28 -9.46 -24.19 -8.34
CA LEU A 28 -9.17 -25.50 -7.71
C LEU A 28 -10.42 -26.41 -7.62
N GLY A 29 -11.55 -25.98 -8.18
CA GLY A 29 -12.78 -26.77 -8.25
C GLY A 29 -13.67 -26.68 -7.01
N LEU A 30 -13.37 -25.77 -6.07
CA LEU A 30 -14.15 -25.58 -4.85
C LEU A 30 -15.38 -24.70 -5.11
N SER A 31 -16.54 -25.09 -4.60
CA SER A 31 -17.75 -24.24 -4.59
C SER A 31 -17.50 -23.04 -3.66
N THR A 32 -17.52 -21.83 -4.22
CA THR A 32 -17.02 -20.64 -3.56
C THR A 32 -18.06 -19.54 -3.45
N VAL A 33 -18.21 -18.98 -2.25
CA VAL A 33 -19.03 -17.81 -1.95
C VAL A 33 -18.11 -16.70 -1.41
N CYS A 34 -18.20 -15.50 -1.97
CA CYS A 34 -17.53 -14.31 -1.45
C CYS A 34 -18.58 -13.31 -0.95
N VAL A 35 -18.49 -12.97 0.33
CA VAL A 35 -19.39 -12.04 1.00
C VAL A 35 -18.75 -10.66 1.01
N GLU A 36 -19.47 -9.64 0.47
CA GLU A 36 -19.00 -8.26 0.48
C GLU A 36 -20.15 -7.31 0.88
N MET A 37 -19.89 -6.48 1.87
CA MET A 37 -20.89 -5.54 2.39
C MET A 37 -21.00 -4.25 1.57
N GLU A 38 -19.94 -3.89 0.86
CA GLU A 38 -19.92 -2.73 0.00
C GLU A 38 -20.64 -2.99 -1.35
N LYS A 39 -20.99 -1.92 -2.03
CA LYS A 39 -21.72 -2.00 -3.31
C LYS A 39 -20.91 -2.66 -4.42
N THR A 40 -19.59 -2.65 -4.31
CA THR A 40 -18.65 -3.13 -5.33
C THR A 40 -17.58 -4.00 -4.70
N LEU A 41 -17.07 -4.96 -5.47
CA LEU A 41 -15.88 -5.75 -5.11
C LEU A 41 -14.59 -4.91 -5.20
N GLY A 42 -13.49 -5.44 -4.66
CA GLY A 42 -12.16 -4.82 -4.73
C GLY A 42 -11.70 -4.13 -3.43
N GLY A 43 -12.60 -4.00 -2.44
CA GLY A 43 -12.28 -3.47 -1.11
C GLY A 43 -11.64 -2.09 -1.12
N THR A 44 -10.87 -1.78 -0.08
CA THR A 44 -10.20 -0.48 0.08
C THR A 44 -9.27 -0.15 -1.09
N CYS A 45 -8.42 -1.08 -1.52
CA CYS A 45 -7.41 -0.81 -2.55
C CYS A 45 -8.02 -0.32 -3.86
N VAL A 46 -9.03 -1.03 -4.38
CA VAL A 46 -9.64 -0.71 -5.68
C VAL A 46 -10.55 0.51 -5.59
N ASN A 47 -11.35 0.62 -4.52
CA ASN A 47 -12.41 1.64 -4.44
C ASN A 47 -11.95 2.98 -3.84
N VAL A 48 -11.13 2.95 -2.80
CA VAL A 48 -10.77 4.14 -1.99
C VAL A 48 -9.32 4.16 -1.54
N GLY A 49 -8.43 3.46 -2.25
CA GLY A 49 -7.01 3.33 -1.91
C GLY A 49 -6.10 3.40 -3.12
N CYS A 50 -5.45 2.27 -3.44
CA CYS A 50 -4.38 2.19 -4.43
C CYS A 50 -4.79 2.74 -5.81
N ILE A 51 -5.89 2.25 -6.38
CA ILE A 51 -6.28 2.60 -7.75
C ILE A 51 -6.62 4.09 -7.88
N PRO A 52 -7.53 4.66 -7.07
CA PRO A 52 -7.85 6.08 -7.19
C PRO A 52 -6.67 6.99 -6.82
N SER A 53 -5.81 6.62 -5.86
CA SER A 53 -4.62 7.41 -5.54
C SER A 53 -3.60 7.43 -6.67
N LYS A 54 -3.33 6.29 -7.32
CA LYS A 54 -2.41 6.20 -8.46
C LYS A 54 -2.96 6.94 -9.69
N ALA A 55 -4.28 6.93 -9.89
CA ALA A 55 -4.91 7.74 -10.93
C ALA A 55 -4.72 9.25 -10.71
N LEU A 56 -4.85 9.74 -9.46
CA LEU A 56 -4.59 11.14 -9.12
C LEU A 56 -3.10 11.48 -9.17
N LEU A 57 -2.22 10.60 -8.67
CA LEU A 57 -0.76 10.77 -8.74
C LEU A 57 -0.32 10.97 -10.19
N SER A 58 -0.72 10.05 -11.09
CA SER A 58 -0.40 10.14 -12.52
C SER A 58 -0.94 11.43 -13.15
N SER A 59 -2.20 11.78 -12.89
CA SER A 59 -2.79 12.99 -13.47
C SER A 59 -2.13 14.27 -12.94
N SER A 60 -1.84 14.35 -11.64
CA SER A 60 -1.17 15.51 -11.03
C SER A 60 0.28 15.65 -11.49
N GLU A 61 0.96 14.53 -11.79
CA GLU A 61 2.31 14.54 -12.35
C GLU A 61 2.33 15.12 -13.77
N HIS A 62 1.39 14.71 -14.64
CA HIS A 62 1.26 15.30 -15.97
C HIS A 62 0.96 16.82 -15.92
N TYR A 63 0.13 17.24 -14.96
CA TYR A 63 -0.15 18.65 -14.77
C TYR A 63 1.11 19.42 -14.33
N GLU A 64 1.86 18.89 -13.35
CA GLU A 64 3.11 19.50 -12.89
C GLU A 64 4.18 19.49 -13.98
N PHE A 65 4.33 18.37 -14.71
CA PHE A 65 5.25 18.29 -15.84
C PHE A 65 4.99 19.38 -16.89
N ALA A 66 3.73 19.52 -17.29
CA ALA A 66 3.34 20.54 -18.27
C ALA A 66 3.67 21.97 -17.80
N ARG A 67 3.48 22.27 -16.51
CA ARG A 67 3.73 23.58 -15.92
C ARG A 67 5.20 23.89 -15.70
N LEU A 68 6.00 22.92 -15.24
CA LEU A 68 7.33 23.19 -14.68
C LEU A 68 8.47 22.50 -15.44
N HIS A 69 8.21 21.39 -16.10
CA HIS A 69 9.27 20.53 -16.63
C HIS A 69 9.30 20.40 -18.17
N ALA A 70 8.21 20.70 -18.86
CA ALA A 70 8.13 20.60 -20.32
C ALA A 70 9.22 21.42 -21.03
N GLY A 71 9.61 22.55 -20.48
CA GLY A 71 10.67 23.43 -21.04
C GLY A 71 12.05 22.79 -21.14
N VAL A 72 12.39 21.85 -20.25
CA VAL A 72 13.66 21.10 -20.28
C VAL A 72 13.76 20.26 -21.57
N HIS A 73 12.60 19.80 -22.08
CA HIS A 73 12.51 19.02 -23.33
C HIS A 73 12.29 19.89 -24.57
N GLY A 74 12.39 21.23 -24.45
CA GLY A 74 12.15 22.15 -25.56
C GLY A 74 10.66 22.34 -25.90
N VAL A 75 9.74 21.82 -25.08
CA VAL A 75 8.30 21.95 -25.29
C VAL A 75 7.80 23.24 -24.66
N LYS A 76 7.28 24.15 -25.48
CA LYS A 76 6.68 25.41 -25.02
C LYS A 76 5.19 25.19 -24.79
N VAL A 77 4.74 25.43 -23.54
CA VAL A 77 3.33 25.38 -23.17
C VAL A 77 2.90 26.80 -22.85
N ALA A 78 1.93 27.34 -23.59
CA ALA A 78 1.50 28.72 -23.43
C ALA A 78 0.71 28.95 -22.14
N GLU A 79 -0.24 28.03 -21.84
CA GLU A 79 -1.06 28.05 -20.65
C GLU A 79 -1.39 26.63 -20.21
N VAL A 80 -1.35 26.38 -18.92
CA VAL A 80 -1.76 25.12 -18.31
C VAL A 80 -2.81 25.42 -17.25
N SER A 81 -4.02 24.96 -17.49
CA SER A 81 -5.13 25.05 -16.54
C SER A 81 -5.51 23.67 -16.00
N LEU A 82 -6.08 23.64 -14.80
CA LEU A 82 -6.57 22.42 -14.16
C LEU A 82 -8.08 22.32 -14.33
N ASP A 83 -8.54 21.18 -14.88
CA ASP A 83 -9.94 20.76 -14.82
C ASP A 83 -10.06 19.64 -13.79
N LEU A 84 -10.24 20.01 -12.52
CA LEU A 84 -10.31 19.05 -11.41
C LEU A 84 -11.51 18.10 -11.52
N PRO A 85 -12.72 18.53 -11.92
CA PRO A 85 -13.83 17.62 -12.22
C PRO A 85 -13.49 16.52 -13.23
N VAL A 86 -12.80 16.85 -14.33
CA VAL A 86 -12.36 15.84 -15.33
C VAL A 86 -11.33 14.91 -14.73
N MET A 87 -10.39 15.41 -13.91
CA MET A 87 -9.41 14.58 -13.20
C MET A 87 -10.09 13.59 -12.26
N HIS A 88 -11.09 14.02 -11.50
CA HIS A 88 -11.90 13.14 -10.64
C HIS A 88 -12.69 12.11 -11.46
N LYS A 89 -13.31 12.53 -12.55
CA LYS A 89 -14.04 11.60 -13.44
C LYS A 89 -13.12 10.50 -13.98
N ARG A 90 -11.89 10.84 -14.44
CA ARG A 90 -10.91 9.85 -14.89
C ARG A 90 -10.54 8.86 -13.79
N LYS A 91 -10.32 9.36 -12.55
CA LYS A 91 -10.08 8.52 -11.38
C LYS A 91 -11.24 7.54 -11.14
N ASP A 92 -12.48 8.02 -11.18
CA ASP A 92 -13.66 7.21 -10.93
C ASP A 92 -13.92 6.19 -12.07
N GLU A 93 -13.59 6.54 -13.31
CA GLU A 93 -13.60 5.61 -14.44
C GLU A 93 -12.59 4.48 -14.26
N ALA A 94 -11.38 4.76 -13.78
CA ALA A 94 -10.37 3.75 -13.48
C ALA A 94 -10.87 2.78 -12.39
N VAL A 95 -11.48 3.28 -11.33
CA VAL A 95 -12.09 2.46 -10.28
C VAL A 95 -13.21 1.59 -10.86
N LEU A 96 -14.11 2.18 -11.66
CA LEU A 96 -15.23 1.46 -12.27
C LEU A 96 -14.76 0.33 -13.20
N GLN A 97 -13.73 0.56 -14.01
CA GLN A 97 -13.18 -0.47 -14.89
C GLN A 97 -12.62 -1.65 -14.09
N ASN A 98 -11.89 -1.39 -13.00
CA ASN A 98 -11.34 -2.44 -12.14
C ASN A 98 -12.45 -3.24 -11.42
N THR A 99 -13.44 -2.57 -10.84
CA THR A 99 -14.56 -3.26 -10.16
C THR A 99 -15.36 -4.13 -11.10
N LYS A 100 -15.67 -3.64 -12.33
CA LYS A 100 -16.32 -4.43 -13.37
C LYS A 100 -15.46 -5.62 -13.83
N GLY A 101 -14.14 -5.46 -13.87
CA GLY A 101 -13.21 -6.55 -14.16
C GLY A 101 -13.32 -7.68 -13.14
N ILE A 102 -13.35 -7.35 -11.85
CA ILE A 102 -13.52 -8.35 -10.78
C ILE A 102 -14.90 -9.04 -10.87
N GLU A 103 -15.98 -8.28 -11.12
CA GLU A 103 -17.31 -8.85 -11.33
C GLU A 103 -17.33 -9.82 -12.54
N PHE A 104 -16.65 -9.47 -13.62
CA PHE A 104 -16.53 -10.36 -14.78
C PHE A 104 -15.83 -11.67 -14.39
N LEU A 105 -14.72 -11.59 -13.64
CA LEU A 105 -13.98 -12.77 -13.17
C LEU A 105 -14.85 -13.65 -12.26
N PHE A 106 -15.65 -13.07 -11.37
CA PHE A 106 -16.58 -13.83 -10.52
C PHE A 106 -17.60 -14.61 -11.36
N ARG A 107 -18.18 -13.96 -12.39
CA ARG A 107 -19.10 -14.65 -13.32
C ARG A 107 -18.39 -15.76 -14.10
N LYS A 108 -17.17 -15.50 -14.62
CA LYS A 108 -16.37 -16.46 -15.36
C LYS A 108 -16.07 -17.71 -14.54
N HIS A 109 -15.75 -17.55 -13.27
CA HIS A 109 -15.40 -18.65 -12.36
C HIS A 109 -16.60 -19.18 -11.55
N LYS A 110 -17.82 -18.71 -11.83
CA LYS A 110 -19.06 -19.12 -11.16
C LYS A 110 -19.03 -18.92 -9.63
N ILE A 111 -18.34 -17.87 -9.16
CA ILE A 111 -18.27 -17.50 -7.77
C ILE A 111 -19.56 -16.81 -7.37
N THR A 112 -20.19 -17.23 -6.28
CA THR A 112 -21.37 -16.55 -5.72
C THR A 112 -20.91 -15.28 -5.00
N TRP A 113 -21.35 -14.13 -5.47
CA TRP A 113 -21.19 -12.87 -4.76
C TRP A 113 -22.38 -12.64 -3.84
N ALA A 114 -22.24 -12.91 -2.54
CA ALA A 114 -23.24 -12.63 -1.52
C ALA A 114 -23.11 -11.20 -1.03
N LYS A 115 -24.07 -10.35 -1.42
CA LYS A 115 -24.08 -8.92 -1.09
C LYS A 115 -24.66 -8.69 0.30
N GLY A 116 -23.84 -8.20 1.21
CA GLY A 116 -24.24 -7.90 2.57
C GLY A 116 -23.13 -8.12 3.56
N ARG A 117 -23.46 -7.84 4.83
CA ARG A 117 -22.55 -8.01 5.95
C ARG A 117 -22.52 -9.46 6.39
N GLY A 118 -21.36 -10.10 6.24
CA GLY A 118 -21.11 -11.46 6.73
C GLY A 118 -20.89 -11.46 8.25
N THR A 119 -21.54 -12.40 8.93
CA THR A 119 -21.32 -12.66 10.37
C THR A 119 -21.03 -14.15 10.56
N LEU A 120 -19.85 -14.46 11.08
CA LEU A 120 -19.46 -15.83 11.41
C LEU A 120 -20.29 -16.31 12.61
N ARG A 121 -20.77 -17.56 12.56
CA ARG A 121 -21.48 -18.27 13.60
C ARG A 121 -20.80 -19.61 13.91
N PRO A 122 -21.06 -20.20 15.09
CA PRO A 122 -20.56 -21.54 15.41
C PRO A 122 -20.88 -22.57 14.32
N GLY A 123 -19.95 -23.50 14.08
CA GLY A 123 -20.09 -24.51 13.04
C GLY A 123 -19.82 -24.03 11.63
N ASN A 124 -19.05 -22.96 11.48
CA ASN A 124 -18.69 -22.33 10.19
C ASN A 124 -19.92 -21.92 9.37
N ILE A 125 -20.96 -21.46 10.04
CA ILE A 125 -22.13 -20.85 9.41
C ILE A 125 -21.86 -19.35 9.25
N ILE A 126 -22.13 -18.83 8.05
CA ILE A 126 -21.99 -17.41 7.77
C ILE A 126 -23.39 -16.86 7.44
N ASP A 127 -23.89 -15.98 8.33
CA ASP A 127 -25.09 -15.21 8.08
C ASP A 127 -24.74 -13.94 7.29
N VAL A 128 -25.37 -13.76 6.15
CA VAL A 128 -25.20 -12.56 5.31
C VAL A 128 -26.46 -11.71 5.42
N SER A 129 -26.31 -10.56 6.08
CA SER A 129 -27.38 -9.56 6.21
C SER A 129 -27.30 -8.58 5.04
N ALA A 130 -28.25 -8.67 4.12
CA ALA A 130 -28.36 -7.76 2.98
C ALA A 130 -28.85 -6.35 3.42
N PRO A 131 -28.71 -5.30 2.57
CA PRO A 131 -29.15 -3.94 2.90
C PRO A 131 -30.66 -3.80 3.18
N ASP A 132 -31.49 -4.72 2.70
CA ASP A 132 -32.92 -4.79 2.98
C ASP A 132 -33.27 -5.60 4.24
N ASN A 133 -32.28 -5.94 5.05
CA ASN A 133 -32.33 -6.77 6.27
C ASN A 133 -32.74 -8.24 6.02
N THR A 134 -32.79 -8.72 4.80
CA THR A 134 -32.91 -10.16 4.54
C THR A 134 -31.62 -10.86 4.97
N VAL A 135 -31.73 -12.05 5.54
CA VAL A 135 -30.60 -12.85 6.00
C VAL A 135 -30.56 -14.16 5.21
N THR A 136 -29.42 -14.41 4.57
CA THR A 136 -29.11 -15.67 3.91
C THR A 136 -27.96 -16.33 4.65
N SER A 137 -28.10 -17.64 4.98
CA SER A 137 -27.07 -18.39 5.69
C SER A 137 -26.34 -19.35 4.74
N TYR A 138 -25.02 -19.42 4.91
CA TYR A 138 -24.12 -20.34 4.19
C TYR A 138 -23.43 -21.26 5.19
N ALA A 139 -23.45 -22.58 4.95
CA ALA A 139 -22.69 -23.55 5.70
C ALA A 139 -21.38 -23.87 4.97
N ALA A 140 -20.27 -23.44 5.51
CA ALA A 140 -18.95 -23.56 4.89
C ALA A 140 -18.15 -24.75 5.42
N LYS A 141 -17.50 -25.52 4.54
CA LYS A 141 -16.46 -26.49 4.97
C LYS A 141 -15.24 -25.73 5.49
N SER A 142 -14.87 -24.62 4.84
CA SER A 142 -13.78 -23.74 5.26
C SER A 142 -14.19 -22.27 5.15
N VAL A 143 -13.67 -21.42 6.04
CA VAL A 143 -13.93 -19.97 6.05
C VAL A 143 -12.61 -19.23 5.89
N ILE A 144 -12.60 -18.19 5.05
CA ILE A 144 -11.47 -17.25 4.97
C ILE A 144 -11.95 -15.87 5.44
N ILE A 145 -11.34 -15.34 6.50
CA ILE A 145 -11.58 -13.99 7.00
C ILE A 145 -10.65 -13.03 6.25
N ALA A 146 -11.23 -12.17 5.41
CA ALA A 146 -10.53 -11.20 4.56
C ALA A 146 -11.10 -9.77 4.77
N THR A 147 -11.46 -9.44 6.01
CA THR A 147 -12.17 -8.21 6.39
C THR A 147 -11.33 -6.95 6.31
N GLY A 148 -10.01 -7.09 6.11
CA GLY A 148 -9.12 -5.97 5.85
C GLY A 148 -8.85 -5.07 7.06
N SER A 149 -8.78 -3.76 6.82
CA SER A 149 -8.46 -2.75 7.83
C SER A 149 -9.25 -1.46 7.64
N VAL A 150 -9.27 -0.65 8.70
CA VAL A 150 -9.86 0.71 8.69
C VAL A 150 -8.83 1.75 9.13
N PRO A 151 -8.93 3.01 8.68
CA PRO A 151 -8.04 4.08 9.14
C PRO A 151 -8.20 4.32 10.64
N ILE A 152 -7.10 4.73 11.28
CA ILE A 152 -7.09 5.09 12.70
C ILE A 152 -7.50 6.55 12.83
N GLU A 153 -8.51 6.80 13.68
CA GLU A 153 -8.90 8.14 14.10
C GLU A 153 -8.08 8.59 15.31
N LEU A 154 -7.82 9.89 15.40
CA LEU A 154 -7.34 10.46 16.65
C LEU A 154 -8.51 10.66 17.63
N PRO A 155 -8.32 10.48 18.95
CA PRO A 155 -9.42 10.55 19.92
C PRO A 155 -10.19 11.87 19.88
N PHE A 156 -9.49 12.97 19.63
CA PHE A 156 -9.99 14.33 19.58
C PHE A 156 -10.31 14.83 18.16
N LEU A 157 -10.06 14.05 17.11
CA LEU A 157 -10.23 14.45 15.70
C LEU A 157 -10.88 13.31 14.92
N LYS A 158 -12.21 13.30 14.90
CA LYS A 158 -13.02 12.26 14.24
C LYS A 158 -13.25 12.61 12.78
N PHE A 159 -13.25 11.59 11.91
CA PHE A 159 -13.57 11.79 10.49
C PHE A 159 -14.99 12.28 10.31
N ASP A 160 -15.16 13.40 9.59
CA ASP A 160 -16.44 13.84 9.04
C ASP A 160 -16.48 13.60 7.50
N GLU A 161 -15.34 13.25 6.90
CA GLU A 161 -15.10 13.06 5.47
C GLU A 161 -15.47 14.30 4.62
N GLU A 162 -15.66 15.45 5.26
CA GLU A 162 -15.91 16.75 4.64
C GLU A 162 -14.69 17.66 4.75
N ARG A 163 -14.14 17.83 5.96
CA ARG A 163 -12.97 18.66 6.27
C ARG A 163 -11.93 17.90 7.08
N ILE A 164 -12.34 16.95 7.89
CA ILE A 164 -11.48 16.01 8.64
C ILE A 164 -11.53 14.67 7.92
N LEU A 165 -10.50 14.40 7.13
CA LEU A 165 -10.51 13.38 6.11
C LEU A 165 -9.67 12.17 6.49
N SER A 166 -10.19 10.99 6.18
CA SER A 166 -9.37 9.83 5.92
C SER A 166 -8.86 9.83 4.47
N ASN A 167 -8.23 8.71 4.04
CA ASN A 167 -7.92 8.51 2.61
C ASN A 167 -9.17 8.60 1.72
N ILE A 168 -10.34 8.26 2.24
CA ILE A 168 -11.61 8.26 1.48
C ILE A 168 -12.00 9.68 1.06
N GLY A 169 -12.06 10.60 2.01
CA GLY A 169 -12.39 12.00 1.75
C GLY A 169 -11.28 12.72 0.97
N ALA A 170 -10.01 12.43 1.31
CA ALA A 170 -8.87 13.07 0.65
C ALA A 170 -8.77 12.76 -0.86
N LEU A 171 -9.33 11.63 -1.31
CA LEU A 171 -9.46 11.26 -2.73
C LEU A 171 -10.61 11.98 -3.45
N LYS A 172 -11.43 12.75 -2.73
CA LYS A 172 -12.67 13.37 -3.22
C LYS A 172 -12.77 14.87 -2.96
N ILE A 173 -11.71 15.53 -2.46
CA ILE A 173 -11.73 16.97 -2.19
C ILE A 173 -12.19 17.70 -3.47
N PRO A 174 -13.27 18.50 -3.42
CA PRO A 174 -13.92 19.03 -4.62
C PRO A 174 -13.21 20.24 -5.24
N GLU A 175 -12.26 20.82 -4.53
CA GLU A 175 -11.49 22.00 -4.92
C GLU A 175 -10.03 21.87 -4.50
N VAL A 176 -9.12 22.57 -5.10
CA VAL A 176 -7.74 22.60 -4.64
C VAL A 176 -7.67 23.38 -3.32
N PRO A 177 -7.27 22.74 -2.19
CA PRO A 177 -7.15 23.42 -0.91
C PRO A 177 -6.17 24.60 -0.97
N LYS A 178 -6.45 25.67 -0.28
CA LYS A 178 -5.43 26.70 -0.03
C LYS A 178 -4.35 26.13 0.89
N HIS A 179 -4.77 25.39 1.93
CA HIS A 179 -3.87 24.74 2.85
C HIS A 179 -4.44 23.37 3.28
N LEU A 180 -3.74 22.30 2.93
CA LEU A 180 -3.98 20.93 3.41
C LEU A 180 -2.98 20.62 4.52
N ILE A 181 -3.48 20.26 5.71
CA ILE A 181 -2.67 19.72 6.79
C ILE A 181 -2.72 18.18 6.69
N VAL A 182 -1.57 17.53 6.70
CA VAL A 182 -1.45 16.06 6.67
C VAL A 182 -0.86 15.61 8.01
N ILE A 183 -1.59 14.79 8.75
CA ILE A 183 -1.13 14.18 10.01
C ILE A 183 -0.69 12.75 9.69
N GLY A 184 0.62 12.50 9.76
CA GLY A 184 1.29 11.25 9.41
C GLY A 184 2.12 11.38 8.13
N GLY A 185 3.46 11.28 8.28
CA GLY A 185 4.46 11.29 7.20
C GLY A 185 4.73 9.92 6.59
N GLY A 186 3.75 9.00 6.65
CA GLY A 186 3.81 7.69 6.00
C GLY A 186 3.38 7.75 4.53
N VAL A 187 3.25 6.57 3.90
CA VAL A 187 2.98 6.40 2.47
C VAL A 187 1.73 7.18 2.02
N ILE A 188 0.60 6.99 2.70
CA ILE A 188 -0.68 7.61 2.32
C ILE A 188 -0.60 9.14 2.42
N GLY A 189 -0.03 9.65 3.51
CA GLY A 189 0.09 11.09 3.73
C GLY A 189 0.99 11.77 2.69
N LEU A 190 2.12 11.15 2.34
CA LEU A 190 3.05 11.69 1.36
C LEU A 190 2.52 11.59 -0.07
N GLU A 191 1.88 10.48 -0.45
CA GLU A 191 1.28 10.32 -1.77
C GLU A 191 0.16 11.34 -2.01
N LEU A 192 -0.83 11.41 -1.11
CA LEU A 192 -1.96 12.34 -1.26
C LEU A 192 -1.52 13.79 -1.04
N GLY A 193 -0.59 14.04 -0.11
CA GLY A 193 0.03 15.35 0.06
C GLY A 193 0.74 15.82 -1.21
N SER A 194 1.46 14.93 -1.90
CA SER A 194 2.12 15.23 -3.17
C SER A 194 1.10 15.56 -4.29
N VAL A 195 -0.02 14.83 -4.37
CA VAL A 195 -1.09 15.14 -5.32
C VAL A 195 -1.55 16.58 -5.15
N TRP A 196 -2.00 16.95 -3.96
CA TRP A 196 -2.57 18.27 -3.72
C TRP A 196 -1.54 19.38 -3.83
N ARG A 197 -0.29 19.13 -3.41
CA ARG A 197 0.81 20.08 -3.61
C ARG A 197 1.07 20.35 -5.10
N ARG A 198 1.11 19.33 -5.95
CA ARG A 198 1.29 19.46 -7.41
C ARG A 198 0.17 20.28 -8.04
N LEU A 199 -1.06 20.14 -7.52
CA LEU A 199 -2.22 20.91 -7.98
C LEU A 199 -2.25 22.36 -7.48
N GLY A 200 -1.36 22.74 -6.55
CA GLY A 200 -1.19 24.13 -6.09
C GLY A 200 -1.53 24.38 -4.62
N ALA A 201 -1.93 23.38 -3.85
CA ALA A 201 -2.16 23.52 -2.42
C ALA A 201 -0.85 23.79 -1.66
N LYS A 202 -0.89 24.65 -0.63
CA LYS A 202 0.09 24.55 0.46
C LYS A 202 -0.15 23.26 1.21
N VAL A 203 0.90 22.47 1.48
CA VAL A 203 0.79 21.20 2.22
C VAL A 203 1.78 21.20 3.37
N THR A 204 1.27 21.04 4.61
CA THR A 204 2.08 20.85 5.82
C THR A 204 1.89 19.43 6.32
N VAL A 205 2.97 18.64 6.34
CA VAL A 205 3.00 17.27 6.87
C VAL A 205 3.53 17.29 8.29
N ILE A 206 2.77 16.74 9.23
CA ILE A 206 3.14 16.62 10.64
C ILE A 206 3.40 15.15 10.93
N GLU A 207 4.61 14.84 11.40
CA GLU A 207 5.01 13.48 11.73
C GLU A 207 5.53 13.41 13.18
N LEU A 208 4.98 12.46 13.95
CA LEU A 208 5.35 12.23 15.34
C LEU A 208 6.78 11.73 15.49
N PHE A 209 7.21 10.86 14.58
CA PHE A 209 8.57 10.32 14.58
C PHE A 209 9.60 11.34 14.07
N PRO A 210 10.90 11.15 14.39
CA PRO A 210 11.94 12.05 13.93
C PRO A 210 12.16 12.04 12.40
N THR A 211 11.57 11.10 11.69
CA THR A 211 11.71 10.96 10.24
C THR A 211 10.37 10.63 9.58
N ILE A 212 10.19 11.05 8.33
CA ILE A 212 9.14 10.51 7.46
C ILE A 212 9.43 9.06 7.10
N LEU A 213 8.42 8.34 6.58
CA LEU A 213 8.54 6.95 6.10
C LEU A 213 9.25 6.03 7.14
N PRO A 214 8.81 6.02 8.41
CA PRO A 214 9.48 5.24 9.44
C PRO A 214 9.56 3.75 9.05
N GLY A 215 10.71 3.13 9.35
CA GLY A 215 10.97 1.73 9.00
C GLY A 215 11.61 1.50 7.62
N ASN A 216 11.82 2.54 6.82
CA ASN A 216 12.59 2.45 5.58
C ASN A 216 14.11 2.57 5.86
N ASP A 217 14.93 2.29 4.84
CA ASP A 217 16.37 2.51 4.92
C ASP A 217 16.71 3.99 5.13
N ALA A 218 17.67 4.27 6.00
CA ALA A 218 17.99 5.64 6.43
C ALA A 218 18.44 6.55 5.28
N GLU A 219 19.11 6.01 4.26
CA GLU A 219 19.55 6.80 3.11
C GLU A 219 18.36 7.13 2.17
N ILE A 220 17.41 6.20 2.05
CA ILE A 220 16.15 6.43 1.33
C ILE A 220 15.36 7.55 2.01
N ILE A 221 15.19 7.47 3.34
CA ILE A 221 14.47 8.49 4.12
C ILE A 221 15.12 9.87 3.93
N LYS A 222 16.45 9.94 4.03
CA LYS A 222 17.19 11.19 3.88
C LYS A 222 17.02 11.82 2.49
N GLU A 223 17.11 11.01 1.43
CA GLU A 223 16.94 11.54 0.07
C GLU A 223 15.49 11.92 -0.19
N ALA A 224 14.52 11.12 0.28
CA ALA A 224 13.09 11.42 0.17
C ALA A 224 12.72 12.75 0.87
N ASP A 225 13.15 12.94 2.11
CA ASP A 225 12.88 14.20 2.86
C ASP A 225 13.44 15.42 2.14
N LYS A 226 14.69 15.33 1.67
CA LYS A 226 15.35 16.39 0.89
C LYS A 226 14.56 16.73 -0.38
N VAL A 227 14.11 15.71 -1.12
CA VAL A 227 13.39 15.91 -2.38
C VAL A 227 12.00 16.49 -2.13
N PHE A 228 11.24 15.95 -1.19
CA PHE A 228 9.88 16.41 -0.91
C PHE A 228 9.85 17.85 -0.39
N ARG A 229 10.82 18.26 0.47
CA ARG A 229 10.97 19.65 0.89
C ARG A 229 11.30 20.56 -0.30
N ARG A 230 12.18 20.15 -1.20
CA ARG A 230 12.50 20.90 -2.42
C ARG A 230 11.30 21.03 -3.35
N GLN A 231 10.42 20.03 -3.37
CA GLN A 231 9.15 20.08 -4.10
C GLN A 231 8.10 20.97 -3.43
N GLY A 232 8.35 21.49 -2.23
CA GLY A 232 7.46 22.44 -1.54
C GLY A 232 6.53 21.81 -0.50
N LEU A 233 6.76 20.59 -0.08
CA LEU A 233 6.11 20.04 1.12
C LEU A 233 6.77 20.66 2.37
N GLU A 234 5.97 21.27 3.23
CA GLU A 234 6.41 21.69 4.57
C GLU A 234 6.33 20.46 5.49
N ILE A 235 7.47 19.88 5.85
CA ILE A 235 7.53 18.65 6.67
C ILE A 235 7.98 19.01 8.08
N ARG A 236 7.20 18.65 9.09
CA ARG A 236 7.46 18.85 10.52
C ARG A 236 7.53 17.50 11.20
N THR A 237 8.74 16.97 11.36
CA THR A 237 9.02 15.74 12.08
C THR A 237 9.21 15.99 13.57
N ALA A 238 9.24 14.92 14.40
CA ALA A 238 9.29 14.99 15.87
C ALA A 238 8.22 15.93 16.46
N THR A 239 7.06 16.03 15.80
CA THR A 239 6.00 16.96 16.13
C THR A 239 4.71 16.20 16.48
N LYS A 240 4.24 16.37 17.69
CA LYS A 240 3.03 15.73 18.21
C LYS A 240 1.81 16.61 17.93
N VAL A 241 0.75 16.03 17.40
CA VAL A 241 -0.57 16.66 17.39
C VAL A 241 -1.21 16.44 18.77
N THR A 242 -1.57 17.51 19.44
CA THR A 242 -2.10 17.49 20.82
C THR A 242 -3.58 17.76 20.90
N GLY A 243 -4.16 18.42 19.89
CA GLY A 243 -5.56 18.77 19.81
C GLY A 243 -5.94 19.25 18.41
N GLY A 244 -7.20 19.57 18.26
CA GLY A 244 -7.71 20.18 17.04
C GLY A 244 -9.20 19.94 16.86
N GLY A 245 -9.75 20.60 15.85
CA GLY A 245 -11.16 20.50 15.50
C GLY A 245 -11.55 21.42 14.37
N ARG A 246 -12.82 21.38 14.00
CA ARG A 246 -13.43 22.22 12.99
C ARG A 246 -13.98 23.51 13.61
N GLU A 247 -13.60 24.65 13.07
CA GLU A 247 -14.13 25.97 13.40
C GLU A 247 -14.72 26.62 12.16
N GLY A 248 -16.05 26.48 11.96
CA GLY A 248 -16.72 26.90 10.75
C GLY A 248 -16.21 26.13 9.52
N ASP A 249 -15.65 26.86 8.54
CA ASP A 249 -15.09 26.29 7.34
C ASP A 249 -13.58 25.98 7.42
N ARG A 250 -13.00 26.11 8.59
CA ARG A 250 -11.57 25.92 8.82
C ARG A 250 -11.33 24.80 9.83
N ILE A 251 -10.12 24.23 9.74
CA ILE A 251 -9.59 23.27 10.69
C ILE A 251 -8.45 23.91 11.46
N ILE A 252 -8.49 23.78 12.77
CA ILE A 252 -7.41 24.18 13.66
C ILE A 252 -6.75 22.92 14.20
N ILE A 253 -5.43 22.83 14.10
CA ILE A 253 -4.62 21.70 14.62
C ILE A 253 -3.59 22.26 15.59
N GLU A 254 -3.63 21.78 16.81
CA GLU A 254 -2.66 22.09 17.85
C GLU A 254 -1.50 21.11 17.80
N ILE A 255 -0.29 21.64 17.77
CA ILE A 255 0.92 20.84 17.72
C ILE A 255 1.89 21.21 18.84
N ASP A 256 2.70 20.25 19.23
CA ASP A 256 3.81 20.40 20.18
C ASP A 256 5.09 19.83 19.55
N ASN A 257 6.10 20.65 19.49
CA ASN A 257 7.46 20.26 19.08
C ASN A 257 8.41 20.61 20.22
N ASP A 258 8.78 19.63 21.04
CA ASP A 258 9.71 19.77 22.16
C ASP A 258 9.30 20.89 23.14
N GLY A 259 8.03 20.92 23.53
CA GLY A 259 7.44 21.88 24.47
C GLY A 259 7.08 23.24 23.81
N LYS A 260 7.28 23.40 22.51
CA LYS A 260 6.82 24.57 21.77
C LYS A 260 5.48 24.27 21.11
N THR A 261 4.44 24.83 21.69
CA THR A 261 3.07 24.68 21.19
C THR A 261 2.78 25.71 20.08
N GLU A 262 2.11 25.30 19.04
CA GLU A 262 1.68 26.13 17.92
C GLU A 262 0.30 25.67 17.45
N SER A 263 -0.48 26.58 16.89
CA SER A 263 -1.76 26.29 16.25
C SER A 263 -1.63 26.50 14.73
N LEU A 264 -1.96 25.47 13.96
CA LEU A 264 -1.98 25.50 12.49
C LEU A 264 -3.42 25.60 12.01
N GLN A 265 -3.64 26.42 10.99
CA GLN A 265 -4.93 26.56 10.35
C GLN A 265 -4.89 26.05 8.91
N GLY A 266 -5.88 25.24 8.53
CA GLY A 266 -6.05 24.71 7.18
C GLY A 266 -7.50 24.66 6.74
N ASP A 267 -7.72 24.45 5.44
CA ASP A 267 -9.07 24.22 4.89
C ASP A 267 -9.51 22.77 5.09
N TYR A 268 -8.53 21.86 5.02
CA TYR A 268 -8.72 20.41 5.20
C TYR A 268 -7.59 19.81 6.04
N VAL A 269 -7.90 18.74 6.74
CA VAL A 269 -6.89 17.88 7.38
C VAL A 269 -7.06 16.44 6.92
N LEU A 270 -5.96 15.82 6.46
CA LEU A 270 -5.88 14.39 6.20
C LEU A 270 -5.22 13.72 7.41
N VAL A 271 -5.94 12.80 8.06
CA VAL A 271 -5.38 11.98 9.14
C VAL A 271 -4.97 10.63 8.55
N SER A 272 -3.66 10.36 8.51
CA SER A 272 -3.03 9.19 7.91
C SER A 272 -2.00 8.53 8.85
N VAL A 273 -2.37 8.42 10.14
CA VAL A 273 -1.51 7.91 11.23
C VAL A 273 -1.45 6.37 11.32
N GLY A 274 -1.98 5.69 10.32
CA GLY A 274 -1.99 4.23 10.22
C GLY A 274 -3.37 3.64 10.06
N ARG A 275 -3.41 2.31 10.05
CA ARG A 275 -4.63 1.51 9.90
C ARG A 275 -4.66 0.43 10.98
N LYS A 276 -5.85 -0.03 11.34
CA LYS A 276 -6.05 -1.15 12.28
C LYS A 276 -6.92 -2.23 11.64
N PRO A 277 -6.74 -3.51 12.02
CA PRO A 277 -7.59 -4.60 11.54
C PRO A 277 -9.07 -4.30 11.71
N ALA A 278 -9.87 -4.66 10.71
CA ALA A 278 -11.32 -4.58 10.75
C ALA A 278 -11.89 -5.99 11.02
N LEU A 279 -12.50 -6.17 12.18
CA LEU A 279 -13.13 -7.44 12.56
C LEU A 279 -14.65 -7.39 12.42
N THR A 280 -15.15 -6.66 11.43
CA THR A 280 -16.58 -6.48 11.18
C THR A 280 -17.24 -7.85 10.91
N GLY A 281 -18.23 -8.22 11.73
CA GLY A 281 -18.91 -9.52 11.63
C GLY A 281 -18.16 -10.69 12.28
N ILE A 282 -17.00 -10.44 12.86
CA ILE A 282 -16.20 -11.44 13.57
C ILE A 282 -16.15 -11.06 15.05
N ASP A 283 -16.89 -11.76 15.88
CA ASP A 283 -16.79 -11.63 17.32
C ASP A 283 -15.67 -12.55 17.82
N ALA A 284 -14.44 -12.02 17.82
CA ALA A 284 -13.27 -12.81 18.18
C ALA A 284 -13.36 -13.42 19.59
N ALA A 285 -14.00 -12.72 20.55
CA ALA A 285 -14.18 -13.20 21.91
C ALA A 285 -15.18 -14.37 21.99
N ALA A 286 -16.33 -14.22 21.30
CA ALA A 286 -17.35 -15.29 21.27
C ALA A 286 -16.90 -16.56 20.57
N PHE A 287 -16.03 -16.42 19.54
CA PHE A 287 -15.52 -17.58 18.78
C PHE A 287 -14.18 -18.11 19.28
N GLY A 288 -13.53 -17.42 20.21
CA GLY A 288 -12.21 -17.78 20.72
C GLY A 288 -11.11 -17.64 19.67
N VAL A 289 -11.25 -16.72 18.71
CA VAL A 289 -10.20 -16.38 17.74
C VAL A 289 -9.04 -15.71 18.47
N THR A 290 -7.83 -16.23 18.32
CA THR A 290 -6.64 -15.66 18.94
C THR A 290 -6.27 -14.37 18.22
N LEU A 291 -6.17 -13.29 18.99
CA LEU A 291 -5.73 -11.98 18.49
C LEU A 291 -4.31 -11.66 18.96
N GLY A 292 -3.55 -10.98 18.12
CA GLY A 292 -2.25 -10.41 18.44
C GLY A 292 -2.37 -9.08 19.20
N LYS A 293 -1.23 -8.47 19.48
CA LYS A 293 -1.13 -7.25 20.34
C LYS A 293 -1.81 -6.00 19.77
N ARG A 294 -1.98 -5.94 18.44
CA ARG A 294 -2.62 -4.81 17.74
C ARG A 294 -4.05 -5.11 17.33
N GLY A 295 -4.62 -6.23 17.80
CA GLY A 295 -5.96 -6.70 17.44
C GLY A 295 -6.04 -7.44 16.11
N GLU A 296 -4.90 -7.80 15.50
CA GLU A 296 -4.82 -8.66 14.33
C GLU A 296 -5.14 -10.11 14.65
N ILE A 297 -5.69 -10.85 13.71
CA ILE A 297 -5.93 -12.29 13.85
C ILE A 297 -4.60 -13.03 13.72
N ALA A 298 -4.27 -13.85 14.72
CA ALA A 298 -3.08 -14.68 14.69
C ALA A 298 -3.24 -15.86 13.72
N VAL A 299 -2.28 -16.04 12.82
CA VAL A 299 -2.24 -17.15 11.85
C VAL A 299 -0.85 -17.78 11.79
N ASP A 300 -0.80 -19.02 11.32
CA ASP A 300 0.44 -19.68 10.93
C ASP A 300 0.86 -19.31 9.50
N ASN A 301 1.97 -19.89 9.00
CA ASN A 301 2.46 -19.62 7.65
C ASN A 301 1.60 -20.27 6.53
N GLN A 302 0.56 -21.02 6.88
CA GLN A 302 -0.47 -21.55 5.99
C GLN A 302 -1.79 -20.77 6.11
N MET A 303 -1.76 -19.60 6.73
CA MET A 303 -2.91 -18.73 6.98
C MET A 303 -3.99 -19.34 7.87
N ARG A 304 -3.70 -20.40 8.63
CA ARG A 304 -4.64 -21.04 9.56
C ARG A 304 -4.73 -20.24 10.85
N THR A 305 -5.94 -20.02 11.31
CA THR A 305 -6.18 -19.53 12.68
C THR A 305 -6.10 -20.69 13.69
N ASN A 306 -6.32 -20.39 14.96
CA ASN A 306 -6.48 -21.43 15.99
C ASN A 306 -7.80 -22.20 15.89
N LEU A 307 -8.75 -21.78 15.05
CA LEU A 307 -10.03 -22.47 14.85
C LEU A 307 -9.95 -23.47 13.70
N PRO A 308 -10.58 -24.66 13.81
CA PRO A 308 -10.58 -25.65 12.74
C PRO A 308 -11.24 -25.12 11.46
N ASN A 309 -10.55 -25.25 10.33
CA ASN A 309 -11.02 -24.83 9.00
C ASN A 309 -11.37 -23.33 8.89
N VAL A 310 -10.81 -22.50 9.76
CA VAL A 310 -10.92 -21.04 9.68
C VAL A 310 -9.54 -20.46 9.42
N TYR A 311 -9.45 -19.68 8.34
CA TYR A 311 -8.26 -19.02 7.85
C TYR A 311 -8.45 -17.50 7.94
N ALA A 312 -7.37 -16.74 7.97
CA ALA A 312 -7.44 -15.27 7.88
C ALA A 312 -6.29 -14.74 7.04
N ILE A 313 -6.54 -13.64 6.30
CA ILE A 313 -5.59 -13.07 5.33
C ILE A 313 -5.66 -11.54 5.30
N GLY A 314 -4.65 -10.95 4.68
CA GLY A 314 -4.57 -9.52 4.40
C GLY A 314 -4.35 -8.67 5.64
N ASP A 315 -4.93 -7.47 5.64
CA ASP A 315 -4.75 -6.52 6.74
C ASP A 315 -5.34 -7.02 8.07
N ALA A 316 -6.29 -7.95 8.02
CA ALA A 316 -6.89 -8.56 9.21
C ALA A 316 -5.87 -9.36 10.04
N VAL A 317 -4.79 -9.87 9.41
CA VAL A 317 -3.70 -10.60 10.08
C VAL A 317 -2.48 -9.72 10.37
N GLY A 318 -2.54 -8.43 10.03
CA GLY A 318 -1.47 -7.48 10.33
C GLY A 318 -0.22 -7.63 9.42
N GLY A 319 0.95 -7.34 9.96
CA GLY A 319 2.20 -7.26 9.20
C GLY A 319 2.25 -6.04 8.28
N LYS A 320 2.84 -6.17 7.09
CA LYS A 320 2.80 -5.13 6.05
C LYS A 320 1.37 -5.08 5.47
N LEU A 321 0.74 -3.90 5.49
CA LEU A 321 -0.63 -3.70 4.99
C LEU A 321 -0.58 -3.39 3.48
N LEU A 322 -0.40 -4.45 2.66
CA LEU A 322 -0.18 -4.36 1.23
C LEU A 322 -1.17 -5.26 0.48
N ALA A 323 -1.69 -4.75 -0.64
CA ALA A 323 -2.66 -5.48 -1.45
C ALA A 323 -2.08 -6.80 -1.99
N HIS A 324 -0.88 -6.79 -2.58
CA HIS A 324 -0.21 -7.97 -3.11
C HIS A 324 0.15 -8.99 -2.03
N LYS A 325 0.48 -8.57 -0.78
CA LYS A 325 0.60 -9.49 0.35
C LYS A 325 -0.72 -10.23 0.60
N ALA A 326 -1.83 -9.48 0.65
CA ALA A 326 -3.15 -10.07 0.86
C ALA A 326 -3.56 -11.03 -0.27
N GLU A 327 -3.20 -10.71 -1.52
CA GLU A 327 -3.45 -11.54 -2.70
C GLU A 327 -2.70 -12.88 -2.59
N GLU A 328 -1.40 -12.86 -2.30
CA GLU A 328 -0.59 -14.08 -2.14
C GLU A 328 -1.04 -14.89 -0.91
N GLU A 329 -1.35 -14.27 0.22
CA GLU A 329 -1.94 -14.96 1.37
C GLU A 329 -3.28 -15.61 1.00
N GLY A 330 -4.08 -14.97 0.14
CA GLY A 330 -5.32 -15.52 -0.40
C GLY A 330 -5.12 -16.75 -1.27
N VAL A 331 -4.09 -16.72 -2.13
CA VAL A 331 -3.68 -17.89 -2.93
C VAL A 331 -3.25 -19.03 -2.02
N VAL A 332 -2.36 -18.77 -1.05
CA VAL A 332 -1.88 -19.78 -0.10
C VAL A 332 -3.04 -20.41 0.68
N ALA A 333 -3.97 -19.59 1.21
CA ALA A 333 -5.12 -20.11 1.94
C ALA A 333 -6.00 -21.02 1.07
N ALA A 334 -6.29 -20.63 -0.18
CA ALA A 334 -7.08 -21.43 -1.13
C ALA A 334 -6.39 -22.76 -1.49
N GLU A 335 -5.08 -22.74 -1.74
CA GLU A 335 -4.27 -23.92 -2.02
C GLU A 335 -4.25 -24.90 -0.83
N VAL A 336 -4.06 -24.39 0.39
CA VAL A 336 -4.07 -25.21 1.62
C VAL A 336 -5.44 -25.84 1.83
N ILE A 337 -6.54 -25.12 1.60
CA ILE A 337 -7.90 -25.64 1.68
C ILE A 337 -8.12 -26.76 0.65
N ALA A 338 -7.53 -26.65 -0.54
CA ALA A 338 -7.57 -27.68 -1.57
C ALA A 338 -6.66 -28.89 -1.29
N GLY A 339 -5.89 -28.87 -0.20
CA GLY A 339 -5.02 -29.97 0.22
C GLY A 339 -3.56 -29.86 -0.24
N HIS A 340 -3.15 -28.73 -0.81
CA HIS A 340 -1.76 -28.52 -1.20
C HIS A 340 -0.91 -28.11 0.02
N ASN A 341 0.37 -28.50 0.02
CA ASN A 341 1.32 -28.14 1.08
C ASN A 341 2.16 -26.94 0.67
N VAL A 342 1.58 -25.76 0.75
CA VAL A 342 2.23 -24.47 0.44
C VAL A 342 2.31 -23.59 1.69
N HIS A 343 3.22 -22.64 1.68
CA HIS A 343 3.47 -21.72 2.80
C HIS A 343 3.72 -20.31 2.30
N MET A 344 3.29 -19.32 3.08
CA MET A 344 3.60 -17.91 2.82
C MET A 344 5.03 -17.60 3.26
N ASP A 345 5.82 -16.98 2.36
CA ASP A 345 7.13 -16.40 2.67
C ASP A 345 7.05 -14.88 2.46
N HIS A 346 7.28 -14.12 3.53
CA HIS A 346 7.20 -12.67 3.48
C HIS A 346 8.56 -11.98 3.22
N ARG A 347 9.67 -12.74 3.03
CA ARG A 347 11.02 -12.17 2.89
C ARG A 347 11.18 -11.36 1.61
N SER A 348 10.61 -11.84 0.53
CA SER A 348 10.65 -11.21 -0.80
C SER A 348 9.50 -10.23 -1.05
N MET A 349 8.75 -9.85 -0.01
CA MET A 349 7.61 -8.96 -0.13
C MET A 349 8.03 -7.51 -0.34
N PRO A 350 7.87 -6.93 -1.55
CA PRO A 350 8.27 -5.56 -1.82
C PRO A 350 7.32 -4.55 -1.17
N SER A 351 7.80 -3.34 -0.95
CA SER A 351 6.98 -2.18 -0.59
C SER A 351 7.28 -1.04 -1.54
N VAL A 352 6.25 -0.32 -1.97
CA VAL A 352 6.37 0.78 -2.94
C VAL A 352 5.64 2.02 -2.43
N VAL A 353 6.26 3.19 -2.62
CA VAL A 353 5.66 4.52 -2.43
C VAL A 353 5.64 5.21 -3.79
N TYR A 354 4.46 5.57 -4.26
CA TYR A 354 4.24 6.12 -5.62
C TYR A 354 4.31 7.65 -5.68
N THR A 355 5.17 8.23 -4.86
CA THR A 355 5.55 9.63 -5.00
C THR A 355 6.41 9.83 -6.26
N TRP A 356 6.86 11.05 -6.56
CA TRP A 356 7.87 11.28 -7.56
C TRP A 356 9.06 12.02 -6.92
N PRO A 357 10.27 11.42 -6.88
CA PRO A 357 10.59 10.06 -7.32
C PRO A 357 9.84 8.99 -6.53
N GLU A 358 9.66 7.82 -7.14
CA GLU A 358 9.12 6.64 -6.46
C GLU A 358 10.14 6.07 -5.49
N ILE A 359 9.64 5.29 -4.52
CA ILE A 359 10.49 4.53 -3.59
C ILE A 359 10.06 3.07 -3.64
N ALA A 360 11.02 2.15 -3.75
CA ALA A 360 10.75 0.72 -3.72
C ALA A 360 11.78 0.00 -2.83
N THR A 361 11.31 -0.97 -2.05
CA THR A 361 12.16 -1.71 -1.11
C THR A 361 11.75 -3.17 -1.04
N VAL A 362 12.74 -4.06 -0.87
CA VAL A 362 12.54 -5.48 -0.57
C VAL A 362 13.64 -5.94 0.41
N GLY A 363 13.31 -6.87 1.29
CA GLY A 363 14.22 -7.39 2.31
C GLY A 363 14.41 -6.45 3.49
N LEU A 364 15.56 -6.54 4.16
CA LEU A 364 15.91 -5.80 5.38
C LEU A 364 16.61 -4.48 5.07
N ALA A 365 16.27 -3.45 5.82
CA ALA A 365 17.00 -2.19 5.81
C ALA A 365 18.37 -2.34 6.52
N GLU A 366 19.33 -1.47 6.19
CA GLU A 366 20.69 -1.59 6.71
C GLU A 366 20.77 -1.55 8.25
N HIS A 367 19.88 -0.78 8.91
CA HIS A 367 19.85 -0.75 10.38
C HIS A 367 19.36 -2.09 10.97
N GLU A 368 18.40 -2.76 10.33
CA GLU A 368 17.92 -4.08 10.77
C GLU A 368 19.01 -5.15 10.59
N VAL A 369 19.78 -5.06 9.50
CA VAL A 369 20.94 -5.96 9.29
C VAL A 369 22.03 -5.74 10.34
N LYS A 370 22.34 -4.48 10.69
CA LYS A 370 23.26 -4.12 11.77
C LYS A 370 22.81 -4.67 13.12
N GLU A 371 21.54 -4.52 13.44
CA GLU A 371 20.96 -5.02 14.70
C GLU A 371 20.99 -6.55 14.78
N SER A 372 20.88 -7.25 13.64
CA SER A 372 20.97 -8.72 13.60
C SER A 372 22.41 -9.24 13.85
N GLY A 373 23.43 -8.39 13.78
CA GLY A 373 24.84 -8.76 13.87
C GLY A 373 25.39 -9.51 12.66
N ARG A 374 24.63 -9.62 11.57
CA ARG A 374 25.06 -10.25 10.33
C ARG A 374 26.09 -9.37 9.61
N GLU A 375 27.22 -9.97 9.18
CA GLU A 375 28.21 -9.28 8.35
C GLU A 375 27.66 -9.08 6.94
N TYR A 376 27.77 -7.86 6.40
CA TYR A 376 27.19 -7.50 5.12
C TYR A 376 28.11 -6.57 4.32
N ARG A 377 27.82 -6.46 3.02
CA ARG A 377 28.38 -5.49 2.09
C ARG A 377 27.27 -4.67 1.47
N VAL A 378 27.59 -3.44 1.08
CA VAL A 378 26.66 -2.51 0.45
C VAL A 378 27.19 -2.12 -0.93
N GLY A 379 26.30 -2.17 -1.94
CA GLY A 379 26.55 -1.60 -3.25
C GLY A 379 25.52 -0.51 -3.54
N LYS A 380 25.96 0.59 -4.16
CA LYS A 380 25.09 1.73 -4.44
C LYS A 380 25.42 2.35 -5.78
N PHE A 381 24.39 2.73 -6.54
CA PHE A 381 24.57 3.41 -7.83
C PHE A 381 23.52 4.52 -8.00
N PRO A 382 23.95 5.79 -8.27
CA PRO A 382 23.05 6.91 -8.44
C PRO A 382 22.48 6.97 -9.86
N PHE A 383 21.20 7.34 -10.02
CA PHE A 383 20.61 7.55 -11.33
C PHE A 383 21.28 8.68 -12.12
N SER A 384 21.95 9.61 -11.47
CA SER A 384 22.75 10.66 -12.14
C SER A 384 23.92 10.10 -12.95
N ALA A 385 24.37 8.88 -12.70
CA ALA A 385 25.38 8.17 -13.51
C ALA A 385 24.77 7.29 -14.61
N ASN A 386 23.44 7.08 -14.61
CA ASN A 386 22.75 6.23 -15.58
C ASN A 386 22.41 6.99 -16.86
N GLY A 387 22.79 6.45 -18.02
CA GLY A 387 22.59 7.07 -19.34
C GLY A 387 21.12 7.29 -19.70
N ARG A 388 20.25 6.33 -19.38
CA ARG A 388 18.81 6.45 -19.64
C ARG A 388 18.17 7.52 -18.76
N ALA A 389 18.48 7.55 -17.47
CA ALA A 389 18.00 8.58 -16.53
C ALA A 389 18.37 9.99 -17.00
N ARG A 390 19.60 10.18 -17.48
CA ARG A 390 20.05 11.45 -18.08
C ARG A 390 19.25 11.81 -19.32
N SER A 391 19.00 10.85 -20.21
CA SER A 391 18.22 11.10 -21.44
C SER A 391 16.75 11.45 -21.15
N MET A 392 16.21 11.02 -20.00
CA MET A 392 14.87 11.35 -19.53
C MET A 392 14.82 12.65 -18.72
N ALA A 393 15.97 13.25 -18.38
CA ALA A 393 16.11 14.34 -17.43
C ALA A 393 15.61 13.98 -15.98
N GLU A 394 15.63 12.68 -15.63
CA GLU A 394 15.14 12.13 -14.38
C GLU A 394 16.29 11.45 -13.61
N THR A 395 17.18 12.23 -13.03
CA THR A 395 18.44 11.76 -12.45
C THR A 395 18.42 11.67 -10.92
N THR A 396 17.29 11.93 -10.29
CA THR A 396 17.15 11.93 -8.83
C THR A 396 17.18 10.51 -8.27
N GLY A 397 17.96 10.31 -7.19
CA GLY A 397 17.93 9.09 -6.41
C GLY A 397 19.00 8.07 -6.80
N PHE A 398 18.83 6.85 -6.31
CA PHE A 398 19.81 5.78 -6.41
C PHE A 398 19.18 4.39 -6.17
N VAL A 399 19.94 3.36 -6.52
CA VAL A 399 19.72 1.96 -6.13
C VAL A 399 20.75 1.57 -5.10
N LYS A 400 20.33 0.90 -4.01
CA LYS A 400 21.19 0.39 -2.94
C LYS A 400 20.89 -1.08 -2.68
N PHE A 401 21.91 -1.93 -2.75
CA PHE A 401 21.88 -3.33 -2.35
C PHE A 401 22.57 -3.56 -1.02
N ILE A 402 22.08 -4.54 -0.28
CA ILE A 402 22.72 -5.10 0.91
C ILE A 402 22.79 -6.61 0.70
N ALA A 403 23.99 -7.17 0.77
CA ALA A 403 24.21 -8.61 0.61
C ALA A 403 25.09 -9.16 1.74
N ASP A 404 24.97 -10.45 2.03
CA ASP A 404 25.77 -11.15 3.00
C ASP A 404 27.27 -11.11 2.63
N ALA A 405 28.12 -10.79 3.58
CA ALA A 405 29.53 -10.62 3.31
C ALA A 405 30.25 -11.93 2.91
N LYS A 406 29.71 -13.10 3.31
CA LYS A 406 30.33 -14.42 3.08
C LYS A 406 29.73 -15.14 1.90
N THR A 407 28.39 -15.11 1.75
CA THR A 407 27.67 -15.90 0.74
C THR A 407 27.24 -15.08 -0.46
N ASP A 408 27.28 -13.74 -0.37
CA ASP A 408 26.76 -12.79 -1.35
C ASP A 408 25.24 -12.88 -1.56
N GLU A 409 24.50 -13.65 -0.73
CA GLU A 409 23.04 -13.73 -0.75
C GLU A 409 22.44 -12.33 -0.53
N LEU A 410 21.44 -11.98 -1.31
CA LEU A 410 20.73 -10.71 -1.18
C LEU A 410 19.98 -10.65 0.17
N ILE A 411 20.20 -9.57 0.94
CA ILE A 411 19.53 -9.30 2.22
C ILE A 411 18.50 -8.19 2.07
N GLY A 412 18.82 -7.16 1.31
CA GLY A 412 17.97 -6.01 1.11
C GLY A 412 18.27 -5.26 -0.19
N CYS A 413 17.24 -4.66 -0.75
CA CYS A 413 17.38 -3.68 -1.83
C CYS A 413 16.43 -2.52 -1.61
N HIS A 414 16.96 -1.30 -1.73
CA HIS A 414 16.25 -0.05 -1.47
C HIS A 414 16.54 0.93 -2.61
N MET A 415 15.49 1.42 -3.22
CA MET A 415 15.57 2.30 -4.39
C MET A 415 14.74 3.56 -4.16
N ILE A 416 15.25 4.69 -4.63
CA ILE A 416 14.49 5.92 -4.82
C ILE A 416 14.85 6.48 -6.18
N GLY A 417 13.86 6.73 -7.05
CA GLY A 417 14.14 7.19 -8.40
C GLY A 417 12.99 7.01 -9.37
N PRO A 418 13.23 7.22 -10.67
CA PRO A 418 12.23 7.02 -11.70
C PRO A 418 11.89 5.54 -11.89
N ASN A 419 10.60 5.20 -11.94
CA ASN A 419 10.06 3.87 -12.25
C ASN A 419 10.62 2.74 -11.37
N VAL A 420 11.06 3.03 -10.14
CA VAL A 420 11.61 1.99 -9.25
C VAL A 420 10.54 1.01 -8.77
N SER A 421 9.26 1.36 -8.87
CA SER A 421 8.13 0.46 -8.65
C SER A 421 8.15 -0.75 -9.58
N GLU A 422 8.60 -0.56 -10.83
CA GLU A 422 8.76 -1.62 -11.82
C GLU A 422 10.13 -2.30 -11.70
N LEU A 423 11.20 -1.53 -11.48
CA LEU A 423 12.57 -2.04 -11.40
C LEU A 423 12.77 -3.01 -10.23
N ILE A 424 12.05 -2.84 -9.12
CA ILE A 424 12.19 -3.70 -7.94
C ILE A 424 11.84 -5.17 -8.24
N GLN A 425 11.04 -5.45 -9.28
CA GLN A 425 10.56 -6.80 -9.56
C GLN A 425 11.66 -7.76 -10.02
N GLU A 426 12.70 -7.30 -10.72
CA GLU A 426 13.84 -8.18 -11.04
C GLU A 426 14.59 -8.58 -9.76
N VAL A 427 14.65 -7.68 -8.77
CA VAL A 427 15.27 -7.96 -7.48
C VAL A 427 14.41 -8.91 -6.65
N VAL A 428 13.08 -8.72 -6.64
CA VAL A 428 12.14 -9.65 -5.99
C VAL A 428 12.30 -11.05 -6.57
N LEU A 429 12.40 -11.18 -7.90
CA LEU A 429 12.63 -12.47 -8.54
C LEU A 429 13.96 -13.11 -8.09
N ALA A 430 15.04 -12.30 -7.99
CA ALA A 430 16.31 -12.80 -7.48
C ALA A 430 16.22 -13.25 -6.03
N PHE A 431 15.47 -12.53 -5.18
CA PHE A 431 15.19 -12.94 -3.79
C PHE A 431 14.47 -14.28 -3.71
N GLU A 432 13.43 -14.51 -4.55
CA GLU A 432 12.67 -15.77 -4.61
C GLU A 432 13.57 -16.96 -4.95
N TYR A 433 14.50 -16.78 -5.88
CA TYR A 433 15.45 -17.81 -6.27
C TYR A 433 16.72 -17.85 -5.42
N ARG A 434 16.79 -17.06 -4.32
CA ARG A 434 17.96 -16.93 -3.45
C ARG A 434 19.22 -16.55 -4.21
N GLY A 435 19.07 -15.66 -5.20
CA GLY A 435 20.15 -15.13 -6.01
C GLY A 435 21.10 -14.25 -5.18
N SER A 436 22.32 -14.13 -5.70
CA SER A 436 23.37 -13.27 -5.17
C SER A 436 23.40 -11.91 -5.87
N SER A 437 24.18 -10.97 -5.31
CA SER A 437 24.45 -9.72 -6.03
C SER A 437 25.26 -9.97 -7.31
N GLU A 438 26.10 -10.98 -7.33
CA GLU A 438 26.85 -11.37 -8.54
C GLU A 438 25.92 -11.86 -9.65
N ASP A 439 24.87 -12.66 -9.34
CA ASP A 439 23.91 -13.15 -10.34
C ASP A 439 23.22 -12.00 -11.09
N ILE A 440 22.80 -10.94 -10.37
CA ILE A 440 22.26 -9.72 -11.01
C ILE A 440 23.36 -9.01 -11.80
N GLY A 441 24.56 -8.87 -11.24
CA GLY A 441 25.67 -8.15 -11.82
C GLY A 441 26.19 -8.74 -13.13
N ILE A 442 26.20 -10.08 -13.29
CA ILE A 442 26.62 -10.76 -14.52
C ILE A 442 25.48 -10.90 -15.54
N THR A 443 24.23 -10.74 -15.11
CA THR A 443 23.08 -10.80 -16.04
C THR A 443 23.16 -9.65 -17.05
N VAL A 444 22.89 -9.95 -18.33
CA VAL A 444 22.89 -8.94 -19.40
C VAL A 444 21.66 -8.06 -19.24
N HIS A 445 21.88 -6.75 -19.12
CA HIS A 445 20.83 -5.73 -19.10
C HIS A 445 20.79 -5.01 -20.45
N SER A 446 19.59 -4.66 -20.90
CA SER A 446 19.40 -3.90 -22.14
C SER A 446 19.99 -2.49 -22.02
N HIS A 447 20.58 -1.97 -23.09
CA HIS A 447 21.13 -0.61 -23.14
C HIS A 447 20.40 0.26 -24.18
N PRO A 448 20.04 1.53 -23.85
CA PRO A 448 20.10 2.15 -22.52
C PRO A 448 18.81 1.93 -21.73
N THR A 449 18.90 1.55 -20.46
CA THR A 449 17.74 1.34 -19.56
C THR A 449 18.00 1.84 -18.16
N LEU A 450 16.94 2.04 -17.36
CA LEU A 450 17.06 2.32 -15.94
C LEU A 450 17.54 1.09 -15.14
N SER A 451 17.24 -0.13 -15.62
CA SER A 451 17.66 -1.37 -14.96
C SER A 451 19.19 -1.57 -14.96
N GLU A 452 19.94 -0.87 -15.82
CA GLU A 452 21.40 -0.84 -15.69
C GLU A 452 21.87 -0.24 -14.37
N ALA A 453 21.07 0.63 -13.72
CA ALA A 453 21.38 1.11 -12.38
C ALA A 453 21.24 0.00 -11.31
N VAL A 454 20.35 -0.95 -11.52
CA VAL A 454 20.21 -2.14 -10.66
C VAL A 454 21.45 -3.02 -10.79
N LYS A 455 21.87 -3.32 -12.04
CA LYS A 455 23.11 -4.06 -12.34
C LYS A 455 24.34 -3.42 -11.69
N GLU A 456 24.52 -2.12 -11.89
CA GLU A 456 25.70 -1.38 -11.39
C GLU A 456 25.73 -1.35 -9.85
N ALA A 457 24.57 -1.18 -9.20
CA ALA A 457 24.49 -1.25 -7.77
C ALA A 457 24.79 -2.65 -7.22
N ALA A 458 24.36 -3.72 -7.91
CA ALA A 458 24.67 -5.10 -7.57
C ALA A 458 26.18 -5.38 -7.72
N LEU A 459 26.80 -4.96 -8.83
CA LEU A 459 28.26 -5.01 -9.02
C LEU A 459 29.01 -4.22 -7.92
N GLY A 460 28.41 -3.11 -7.47
CA GLY A 460 28.97 -2.28 -6.40
C GLY A 460 29.14 -3.00 -5.07
N VAL A 461 28.31 -4.01 -4.76
CA VAL A 461 28.46 -4.88 -3.56
C VAL A 461 29.84 -5.57 -3.57
N LEU A 462 30.35 -5.91 -4.73
CA LEU A 462 31.63 -6.57 -4.93
C LEU A 462 32.76 -5.57 -5.28
N GLY A 463 32.50 -4.26 -5.26
CA GLY A 463 33.46 -3.22 -5.65
C GLY A 463 33.76 -3.22 -7.14
N ARG A 464 32.83 -3.68 -7.99
CA ARG A 464 33.02 -3.88 -9.44
C ARG A 464 32.12 -2.98 -10.29
N SER A 465 31.48 -1.94 -9.75
CA SER A 465 30.75 -0.97 -10.57
C SER A 465 31.67 -0.41 -11.66
N ILE A 466 31.13 -0.29 -12.89
CA ILE A 466 31.92 0.09 -14.06
C ILE A 466 31.80 1.59 -14.34
N HIS A 467 30.59 2.17 -14.12
CA HIS A 467 30.27 3.53 -14.54
C HIS A 467 30.27 4.56 -13.40
N ILE A 468 30.88 4.22 -12.27
CA ILE A 468 31.03 5.12 -11.13
C ILE A 468 32.43 5.01 -10.51
#